data_63f9364fb2915f31fe9d33f721bb8c8b
#
_entry.id   63f9364fb2915f31fe9d33f721bb8c8b
#
_cell.length_a   1.000
_cell.length_b   1.000
_cell.length_c   1.000
_cell.angle_alpha   90.00
_cell.angle_beta   90.00
_cell.angle_gamma   90.00
#
_symmetry.space_group_name_H-M   'P 1'
#
loop_
_entity.id
_entity.type
_entity.pdbx_description
1 polymer ?
#
loop_
_entity_poly.entity_id
_entity_poly.type
_entity_poly.pdbx_seq_one_letter_code
_entity_poly.pdbx_strand_id
1 'polypeptide(L)'
;MAMRARTVWLGVAIAALAAGTASAQSAQDAGALLGQLLGRGTAAPAQSMSAPPPGVSSSEASGGLKLALGKAAERVVAQLGRPGGFANDPRVRIGLPGPLGRLSGLLSTLDQAGVTDGLSGKLNAAAEGAVGKALPLLKSAISRMTVTDALGIVTGGDTSATDYFRRTMGPDLQQAMSPVVSKSLSGVKAFQALDRFSAKNSLIAGQFGARDLTGYVTEKASDGVFLYLGEQEREIRRNPLGTGSKLIAKIFGRS
;
A
#
# COMPACT_ATOMS: atom_id res chain seq x y z
N MET A 1 -45.99 -10.77 -33.85
CA MET A 1 -46.57 -9.43 -33.81
C MET A 1 -45.45 -8.49 -33.50
N ALA A 2 -44.78 -8.00 -34.51
CA ALA A 2 -44.88 -6.69 -35.16
C ALA A 2 -44.22 -5.62 -34.30
N MET A 3 -42.98 -5.25 -34.70
CA MET A 3 -42.59 -3.97 -35.38
C MET A 3 -42.65 -2.75 -34.47
N ARG A 4 -41.61 -1.92 -34.35
CA ARG A 4 -41.09 -1.02 -35.38
C ARG A 4 -39.74 -0.39 -35.01
N ALA A 5 -38.84 -0.40 -35.98
CA ALA A 5 -37.67 0.46 -36.09
C ALA A 5 -38.10 1.94 -36.28
N ARG A 6 -37.26 2.90 -35.83
CA ARG A 6 -37.26 4.26 -36.33
C ARG A 6 -35.85 4.78 -36.50
N THR A 7 -35.41 4.67 -37.72
CA THR A 7 -34.35 5.45 -38.38
C THR A 7 -34.84 6.89 -38.54
N VAL A 8 -34.01 7.88 -38.20
CA VAL A 8 -34.22 9.26 -38.64
C VAL A 8 -32.93 9.74 -39.32
N TRP A 9 -33.13 10.06 -40.57
CA TRP A 9 -32.21 10.63 -41.53
C TRP A 9 -32.19 12.18 -41.47
N LEU A 10 -31.12 12.75 -42.00
CA LEU A 10 -30.98 14.04 -42.69
C LEU A 10 -30.64 15.26 -41.82
N GLY A 11 -29.85 16.16 -42.31
CA GLY A 11 -29.74 16.62 -43.68
C GLY A 11 -28.48 17.45 -43.94
N VAL A 12 -28.01 17.22 -45.12
CA VAL A 12 -27.01 18.04 -45.80
C VAL A 12 -27.67 19.34 -46.27
N ALA A 13 -27.09 20.47 -45.93
CA ALA A 13 -27.41 21.74 -46.59
C ALA A 13 -26.10 22.33 -47.14
N ILE A 14 -25.99 22.26 -48.48
CA ILE A 14 -25.01 22.99 -49.29
C ILE A 14 -25.63 24.39 -49.51
N ALA A 15 -24.88 25.43 -49.19
CA ALA A 15 -25.15 26.78 -49.69
C ALA A 15 -23.85 27.38 -50.17
N ALA A 16 -23.89 27.83 -51.43
CA ALA A 16 -22.76 28.26 -52.23
C ALA A 16 -22.48 29.76 -52.11
N LEU A 17 -21.21 30.08 -52.39
CA LEU A 17 -20.61 31.30 -52.96
C LEU A 17 -21.11 32.68 -52.49
N ALA A 18 -20.14 33.39 -51.86
CA ALA A 18 -19.87 34.80 -52.18
C ALA A 18 -18.37 35.05 -52.11
N ALA A 19 -17.82 35.45 -53.24
CA ALA A 19 -16.42 35.86 -53.36
C ALA A 19 -16.21 37.21 -52.66
N GLY A 20 -15.28 37.26 -51.75
CA GLY A 20 -14.82 38.48 -51.10
C GLY A 20 -13.31 38.36 -50.84
N THR A 21 -12.55 39.20 -51.47
CA THR A 21 -11.11 39.37 -51.34
C THR A 21 -10.72 39.61 -49.88
N ALA A 22 -10.24 38.56 -49.18
CA ALA A 22 -9.64 38.68 -47.88
C ALA A 22 -8.12 38.48 -48.03
N SER A 23 -7.45 39.51 -47.66
CA SER A 23 -6.00 39.79 -47.67
C SER A 23 -5.14 38.66 -47.05
N ALA A 24 -3.89 38.60 -47.54
CA ALA A 24 -2.83 37.64 -47.20
C ALA A 24 -2.42 37.55 -45.71
N GLN A 25 -3.10 38.27 -44.82
CA GLN A 25 -2.86 38.22 -43.38
C GLN A 25 -3.46 37.00 -42.67
N SER A 26 -4.56 36.46 -43.20
CA SER A 26 -5.25 35.31 -42.57
C SER A 26 -4.52 33.96 -42.74
N ALA A 27 -3.64 33.87 -43.74
CA ALA A 27 -2.84 32.66 -43.96
C ALA A 27 -1.66 32.53 -42.98
N GLN A 28 -1.14 33.65 -42.49
CA GLN A 28 -0.08 33.63 -41.48
C GLN A 28 -0.59 33.35 -40.09
N ASP A 29 -1.79 33.81 -39.74
CA ASP A 29 -2.39 33.52 -38.44
C ASP A 29 -2.88 32.06 -38.32
N ALA A 30 -3.34 31.46 -39.42
CA ALA A 30 -3.68 30.04 -39.45
C ALA A 30 -2.44 29.13 -39.29
N GLY A 31 -1.30 29.56 -39.88
CA GLY A 31 -0.04 28.86 -39.72
C GLY A 31 0.51 28.92 -38.28
N ALA A 32 0.36 30.07 -37.63
CA ALA A 32 0.77 30.24 -36.23
C ALA A 32 -0.09 29.40 -35.26
N LEU A 33 -1.39 29.33 -35.49
CA LEU A 33 -2.31 28.49 -34.69
C LEU A 33 -2.07 27.01 -34.93
N LEU A 34 -1.77 26.57 -36.16
CA LEU A 34 -1.40 25.18 -36.46
C LEU A 34 -0.03 24.82 -35.85
N GLY A 35 0.92 25.73 -35.86
CA GLY A 35 2.23 25.55 -35.19
C GLY A 35 2.08 25.43 -33.68
N GLN A 36 1.17 26.17 -33.07
CA GLN A 36 0.87 26.09 -31.65
C GLN A 36 0.09 24.79 -31.28
N LEU A 37 -0.72 24.28 -32.21
CA LEU A 37 -1.46 23.00 -31.99
C LEU A 37 -0.57 21.78 -32.25
N LEU A 38 0.33 21.85 -33.23
CA LEU A 38 1.29 20.80 -33.57
C LEU A 38 2.56 20.83 -32.70
N GLY A 39 2.88 22.01 -32.17
CA GLY A 39 3.98 22.19 -31.22
C GLY A 39 3.66 21.81 -29.78
N ARG A 40 2.41 21.44 -29.49
CA ARG A 40 2.06 20.61 -28.32
C ARG A 40 2.37 19.15 -28.61
N GLY A 41 3.61 18.88 -29.03
CA GLY A 41 4.23 17.59 -28.81
C GLY A 41 4.03 17.28 -27.33
N THR A 42 3.46 16.12 -27.05
CA THR A 42 3.37 15.49 -25.74
C THR A 42 4.70 15.66 -25.01
N ALA A 43 4.88 16.81 -24.35
CA ALA A 43 5.78 16.87 -23.23
C ALA A 43 5.15 15.90 -22.23
N ALA A 44 5.66 14.69 -22.20
CA ALA A 44 5.50 13.82 -21.02
C ALA A 44 5.69 14.75 -19.83
N PRO A 45 4.84 14.70 -18.80
CA PRO A 45 4.99 15.55 -17.64
C PRO A 45 6.44 15.39 -17.20
N ALA A 46 7.22 16.45 -17.33
CA ALA A 46 8.57 16.48 -16.80
C ALA A 46 8.35 16.14 -15.32
N GLN A 47 8.75 14.93 -14.95
CA GLN A 47 8.75 14.52 -13.55
C GLN A 47 9.64 15.55 -12.89
N SER A 48 9.03 16.42 -12.09
CA SER A 48 9.75 17.43 -11.35
C SER A 48 10.77 16.67 -10.53
N MET A 49 12.03 16.66 -10.96
CA MET A 49 13.11 15.99 -10.25
C MET A 49 13.22 16.73 -8.93
N SER A 50 12.73 16.11 -7.86
CA SER A 50 12.83 16.66 -6.53
C SER A 50 14.31 16.90 -6.23
N ALA A 51 14.67 18.14 -5.94
CA ALA A 51 16.05 18.48 -5.59
C ALA A 51 16.38 17.92 -4.20
N PRO A 52 17.62 17.49 -3.97
CA PRO A 52 18.05 17.08 -2.64
C PRO A 52 18.03 18.28 -1.68
N PRO A 53 17.97 18.05 -0.35
CA PRO A 53 18.08 19.12 0.64
C PRO A 53 19.38 19.91 0.46
N PRO A 54 19.40 21.22 0.82
CA PRO A 54 20.57 22.05 0.70
C PRO A 54 21.80 21.44 1.38
N GLY A 55 22.93 21.42 0.66
CA GLY A 55 24.20 20.87 1.17
C GLY A 55 24.28 19.34 1.23
N VAL A 56 23.33 18.62 0.61
CA VAL A 56 23.33 17.15 0.49
C VAL A 56 23.33 16.78 -0.98
N SER A 57 24.24 15.93 -1.41
CA SER A 57 24.22 15.37 -2.76
C SER A 57 23.06 14.36 -2.91
N SER A 58 22.59 14.17 -4.14
CA SER A 58 21.52 13.18 -4.42
C SER A 58 21.93 11.75 -4.02
N SER A 59 23.22 11.41 -4.15
CA SER A 59 23.75 10.10 -3.72
C SER A 59 23.78 9.96 -2.22
N GLU A 60 24.18 11.00 -1.49
CA GLU A 60 24.13 11.01 -0.01
C GLU A 60 22.71 10.92 0.50
N ALA A 61 21.77 11.67 -0.09
CA ALA A 61 20.35 11.58 0.26
C ALA A 61 19.80 10.16 0.06
N SER A 62 20.09 9.57 -1.10
CA SER A 62 19.68 8.18 -1.40
C SER A 62 20.32 7.17 -0.44
N GLY A 63 21.62 7.27 -0.20
CA GLY A 63 22.34 6.36 0.72
C GLY A 63 21.83 6.46 2.16
N GLY A 64 21.63 7.67 2.65
CA GLY A 64 21.11 7.91 4.01
C GLY A 64 19.68 7.44 4.18
N LEU A 65 18.81 7.67 3.18
CA LEU A 65 17.45 7.15 3.20
C LEU A 65 17.44 5.62 3.23
N LYS A 66 18.20 4.96 2.36
CA LYS A 66 18.28 3.48 2.33
C LYS A 66 18.74 2.90 3.67
N LEU A 67 19.72 3.53 4.31
CA LEU A 67 20.18 3.14 5.64
C LEU A 67 19.09 3.30 6.69
N ALA A 68 18.36 4.43 6.68
CA ALA A 68 17.25 4.69 7.60
C ALA A 68 16.14 3.66 7.45
N LEU A 69 15.72 3.40 6.20
CA LEU A 69 14.68 2.43 5.87
C LEU A 69 15.09 0.99 6.22
N GLY A 70 16.35 0.63 6.03
CA GLY A 70 16.88 -0.67 6.44
C GLY A 70 16.76 -0.90 7.94
N LYS A 71 17.17 0.09 8.76
CA LYS A 71 17.01 0.04 10.21
C LYS A 71 15.53 0.02 10.64
N ALA A 72 14.68 0.80 9.98
CA ALA A 72 13.25 0.79 10.25
C ALA A 72 12.63 -0.58 9.96
N ALA A 73 12.96 -1.19 8.82
CA ALA A 73 12.51 -2.53 8.45
C ALA A 73 12.90 -3.59 9.49
N GLU A 74 14.14 -3.56 9.95
CA GLU A 74 14.62 -4.49 10.99
C GLU A 74 13.86 -4.32 12.31
N ARG A 75 13.64 -3.08 12.75
CA ARG A 75 12.85 -2.78 13.96
C ARG A 75 11.42 -3.27 13.86
N VAL A 76 10.76 -2.99 12.73
CA VAL A 76 9.36 -3.40 12.49
C VAL A 76 9.23 -4.91 12.54
N VAL A 77 10.11 -5.63 11.83
CA VAL A 77 10.07 -7.10 11.81
C VAL A 77 10.40 -7.69 13.18
N ALA A 78 11.36 -7.14 13.90
CA ALA A 78 11.67 -7.57 15.26
C ALA A 78 10.53 -7.30 16.24
N GLN A 79 9.84 -6.15 16.10
CA GLN A 79 8.71 -5.78 16.96
C GLN A 79 7.48 -6.65 16.73
N LEU A 80 7.10 -6.85 15.47
CA LEU A 80 5.89 -7.59 15.12
C LEU A 80 6.08 -9.11 15.11
N GLY A 81 7.29 -9.58 14.82
CA GLY A 81 7.60 -11.01 14.74
C GLY A 81 7.84 -11.68 16.10
N ARG A 82 7.90 -10.92 17.19
CA ARG A 82 8.03 -11.50 18.54
C ARG A 82 6.69 -12.03 19.06
N PRO A 83 6.67 -12.99 19.98
CA PRO A 83 5.45 -13.41 20.66
C PRO A 83 4.72 -12.22 21.29
N GLY A 84 3.44 -12.07 20.99
CA GLY A 84 2.61 -10.94 21.42
C GLY A 84 2.79 -9.66 20.58
N GLY A 85 3.58 -9.69 19.51
CA GLY A 85 3.79 -8.53 18.63
C GLY A 85 2.52 -8.03 17.97
N PHE A 86 1.59 -8.94 17.65
CA PHE A 86 0.22 -8.61 17.22
C PHE A 86 -0.78 -8.72 18.36
N ALA A 87 -0.74 -9.80 19.13
CA ALA A 87 -1.75 -10.09 20.14
C ALA A 87 -1.87 -9.00 21.21
N ASN A 88 -0.76 -8.37 21.61
CA ASN A 88 -0.71 -7.40 22.70
C ASN A 88 -0.80 -5.94 22.24
N ASP A 89 -0.87 -5.68 20.93
CA ASP A 89 -1.02 -4.33 20.39
C ASP A 89 -2.41 -4.14 19.76
N PRO A 90 -3.30 -3.33 20.34
CA PRO A 90 -4.65 -3.13 19.84
C PRO A 90 -4.71 -2.54 18.42
N ARG A 91 -3.64 -1.89 17.94
CA ARG A 91 -3.59 -1.26 16.60
C ARG A 91 -3.44 -2.28 15.48
N VAL A 92 -2.82 -3.43 15.76
CA VAL A 92 -2.53 -4.49 14.78
C VAL A 92 -3.12 -5.83 15.16
N ARG A 93 -3.69 -5.95 16.36
CA ARG A 93 -4.32 -7.18 16.81
C ARG A 93 -5.34 -7.69 15.81
N ILE A 94 -5.18 -8.93 15.39
CA ILE A 94 -6.08 -9.59 14.46
C ILE A 94 -7.24 -10.19 15.24
N GLY A 95 -8.42 -9.59 15.07
CA GLY A 95 -9.69 -10.14 15.57
C GLY A 95 -10.24 -11.20 14.62
N LEU A 96 -11.42 -11.71 14.93
CA LEU A 96 -12.11 -12.65 14.05
C LEU A 96 -12.70 -11.92 12.82
N PRO A 97 -12.73 -12.56 11.64
CA PRO A 97 -13.20 -11.94 10.41
C PRO A 97 -14.73 -11.76 10.37
N GLY A 98 -15.19 -10.78 9.59
CA GLY A 98 -16.57 -10.56 9.21
C GLY A 98 -17.55 -10.32 10.37
N PRO A 99 -18.74 -10.95 10.35
CA PRO A 99 -19.75 -10.79 11.40
C PRO A 99 -19.25 -11.15 12.80
N LEU A 100 -18.27 -12.06 12.89
CA LEU A 100 -17.64 -12.46 14.13
C LEU A 100 -16.88 -11.32 14.81
N GLY A 101 -16.28 -10.41 14.01
CA GLY A 101 -15.57 -9.24 14.52
C GLY A 101 -16.51 -8.23 15.20
N ARG A 102 -17.79 -8.19 14.82
CA ARG A 102 -18.80 -7.31 15.46
C ARG A 102 -19.15 -7.78 16.88
N LEU A 103 -18.85 -9.02 17.20
CA LEU A 103 -19.01 -9.60 18.53
C LEU A 103 -17.74 -9.46 19.38
N SER A 104 -16.76 -8.67 18.94
CA SER A 104 -15.45 -8.56 19.57
C SER A 104 -15.49 -8.14 21.05
N GLY A 105 -16.47 -7.34 21.46
CA GLY A 105 -16.70 -7.02 22.86
C GLY A 105 -17.11 -8.25 23.72
N LEU A 106 -17.79 -9.22 23.12
CA LEU A 106 -18.17 -10.49 23.73
C LEU A 106 -17.06 -11.57 23.60
N LEU A 107 -16.18 -11.42 22.61
CA LEU A 107 -15.20 -12.45 22.27
C LEU A 107 -14.13 -12.66 23.34
N SER A 108 -13.73 -11.61 24.07
CA SER A 108 -12.82 -11.76 25.20
C SER A 108 -13.45 -12.61 26.30
N THR A 109 -14.75 -12.45 26.53
CA THR A 109 -15.52 -13.25 27.49
C THR A 109 -15.74 -14.69 26.96
N LEU A 110 -16.00 -14.82 25.65
CA LEU A 110 -16.16 -16.12 25.00
C LEU A 110 -14.83 -16.88 24.88
N ASP A 111 -13.71 -16.20 24.71
CA ASP A 111 -12.37 -16.79 24.70
C ASP A 111 -12.00 -17.31 26.10
N GLN A 112 -12.30 -16.52 27.15
CA GLN A 112 -12.16 -16.96 28.55
C GLN A 112 -13.08 -18.13 28.89
N ALA A 113 -14.26 -18.20 28.28
CA ALA A 113 -15.20 -19.32 28.44
C ALA A 113 -14.85 -20.54 27.55
N GLY A 114 -13.73 -20.49 26.80
CA GLY A 114 -13.30 -21.58 25.92
C GLY A 114 -14.17 -21.79 24.68
N VAL A 115 -15.06 -20.84 24.36
CA VAL A 115 -16.02 -20.98 23.25
C VAL A 115 -15.32 -20.84 21.90
N THR A 116 -14.25 -20.01 21.83
CA THR A 116 -13.48 -19.74 20.60
C THR A 116 -12.24 -20.65 20.46
N ASP A 117 -11.98 -21.54 21.43
CA ASP A 117 -10.78 -22.39 21.48
C ASP A 117 -9.47 -21.60 21.33
N GLY A 118 -9.40 -20.34 21.78
CA GLY A 118 -8.25 -19.46 21.62
C GLY A 118 -7.98 -19.07 20.15
N LEU A 119 -9.00 -19.06 19.29
CA LEU A 119 -8.84 -18.81 17.86
C LEU A 119 -8.16 -17.45 17.58
N SER A 120 -8.55 -16.40 18.30
CA SER A 120 -7.93 -15.07 18.14
C SER A 120 -6.42 -15.12 18.42
N GLY A 121 -6.00 -15.79 19.49
CA GLY A 121 -4.57 -15.99 19.78
C GLY A 121 -3.82 -16.72 18.67
N LYS A 122 -4.46 -17.74 18.07
CA LYS A 122 -3.89 -18.53 16.96
C LYS A 122 -3.71 -17.69 15.69
N LEU A 123 -4.67 -16.78 15.40
CA LEU A 123 -4.54 -15.86 14.25
C LEU A 123 -3.35 -14.92 14.41
N ASN A 124 -3.21 -14.33 15.60
CA ASN A 124 -2.11 -13.41 15.89
C ASN A 124 -0.75 -14.12 15.88
N ALA A 125 -0.64 -15.31 16.46
CA ALA A 125 0.58 -16.12 16.43
C ALA A 125 0.99 -16.50 14.99
N ALA A 126 0.01 -16.79 14.11
CA ALA A 126 0.28 -17.06 12.70
C ALA A 126 0.82 -15.82 11.96
N ALA A 127 0.29 -14.64 12.25
CA ALA A 127 0.80 -13.37 11.71
C ALA A 127 2.23 -13.09 12.20
N GLU A 128 2.48 -13.21 13.50
CA GLU A 128 3.81 -13.06 14.12
C GLU A 128 4.85 -13.96 13.44
N GLY A 129 4.51 -15.23 13.23
CA GLY A 129 5.39 -16.18 12.54
C GLY A 129 5.67 -15.84 11.08
N ALA A 130 4.73 -15.16 10.41
CA ALA A 130 4.85 -14.81 8.99
C ALA A 130 5.64 -13.51 8.75
N VAL A 131 5.68 -12.58 9.71
CA VAL A 131 6.33 -11.26 9.56
C VAL A 131 7.80 -11.35 9.14
N GLY A 132 8.52 -12.41 9.55
CA GLY A 132 9.90 -12.64 9.14
C GLY A 132 10.12 -12.64 7.62
N LYS A 133 9.07 -12.94 6.82
CA LYS A 133 9.12 -12.89 5.35
C LYS A 133 9.18 -11.46 4.80
N ALA A 134 8.81 -10.46 5.60
CA ALA A 134 8.87 -9.06 5.18
C ALA A 134 10.30 -8.53 5.05
N LEU A 135 11.22 -8.93 5.93
CA LEU A 135 12.57 -8.36 5.96
C LEU A 135 13.36 -8.53 4.66
N PRO A 136 13.48 -9.73 4.06
CA PRO A 136 14.20 -9.89 2.81
C PRO A 136 13.55 -9.11 1.66
N LEU A 137 12.23 -9.02 1.61
CA LEU A 137 11.51 -8.25 0.58
C LEU A 137 11.72 -6.75 0.75
N LEU A 138 11.64 -6.23 1.97
CA LEU A 138 11.96 -4.84 2.28
C LEU A 138 13.41 -4.50 1.91
N LYS A 139 14.38 -5.33 2.30
CA LYS A 139 15.79 -5.13 1.93
C LYS A 139 15.98 -5.14 0.40
N SER A 140 15.31 -6.05 -0.31
CA SER A 140 15.33 -6.10 -1.78
C SER A 140 14.72 -4.84 -2.41
N ALA A 141 13.56 -4.38 -1.94
CA ALA A 141 12.93 -3.15 -2.42
C ALA A 141 13.82 -1.91 -2.16
N ILE A 142 14.42 -1.81 -0.98
CA ILE A 142 15.36 -0.74 -0.63
C ILE A 142 16.58 -0.76 -1.55
N SER A 143 17.16 -1.93 -1.84
CA SER A 143 18.35 -2.04 -2.70
C SER A 143 18.05 -1.60 -4.13
N ARG A 144 16.88 -1.96 -4.67
CA ARG A 144 16.43 -1.62 -6.03
C ARG A 144 15.93 -0.18 -6.19
N MET A 145 15.72 0.53 -5.08
CA MET A 145 15.28 1.94 -5.10
C MET A 145 16.28 2.79 -5.87
N THR A 146 15.80 3.53 -6.86
CA THR A 146 16.60 4.47 -7.64
C THR A 146 16.90 5.75 -6.84
N VAL A 147 17.81 6.57 -7.34
CA VAL A 147 18.07 7.90 -6.74
C VAL A 147 16.84 8.80 -6.86
N THR A 148 16.11 8.71 -7.97
CA THR A 148 14.86 9.46 -8.19
C THR A 148 13.79 9.06 -7.19
N ASP A 149 13.59 7.74 -6.95
CA ASP A 149 12.67 7.26 -5.92
C ASP A 149 13.03 7.81 -4.55
N ALA A 150 14.33 7.73 -4.21
CA ALA A 150 14.83 8.19 -2.91
C ALA A 150 14.60 9.70 -2.71
N LEU A 151 14.86 10.51 -3.72
CA LEU A 151 14.60 11.96 -3.65
C LEU A 151 13.11 12.24 -3.52
N GLY A 152 12.25 11.55 -4.29
CA GLY A 152 10.81 11.67 -4.17
C GLY A 152 10.29 11.31 -2.78
N ILE A 153 10.90 10.31 -2.13
CA ILE A 153 10.58 9.95 -0.75
C ILE A 153 11.06 11.01 0.23
N VAL A 154 12.32 11.48 0.12
CA VAL A 154 12.88 12.48 1.04
C VAL A 154 12.07 13.77 1.04
N THR A 155 11.68 14.24 -0.14
CA THR A 155 10.91 15.48 -0.31
C THR A 155 9.39 15.28 -0.18
N GLY A 156 8.94 14.04 -0.09
CA GLY A 156 7.53 13.69 -0.01
C GLY A 156 6.94 13.82 1.40
N GLY A 157 5.69 13.38 1.54
CA GLY A 157 4.94 13.42 2.79
C GLY A 157 5.43 12.42 3.84
N ASP A 158 4.74 12.41 4.97
CA ASP A 158 5.11 11.66 6.19
C ASP A 158 5.19 10.15 6.03
N THR A 159 4.60 9.58 4.98
CA THR A 159 4.53 8.14 4.70
C THR A 159 4.97 7.76 3.29
N SER A 160 5.72 8.63 2.62
CA SER A 160 6.12 8.44 1.20
C SER A 160 6.93 7.15 0.97
N ALA A 161 7.81 6.76 1.91
CA ALA A 161 8.55 5.50 1.82
C ALA A 161 7.62 4.29 2.03
N THR A 162 6.71 4.39 2.98
CA THR A 162 5.72 3.34 3.26
C THR A 162 4.79 3.11 2.06
N ASP A 163 4.34 4.20 1.43
CA ASP A 163 3.50 4.14 0.22
C ASP A 163 4.27 3.56 -0.97
N TYR A 164 5.55 3.91 -1.11
CA TYR A 164 6.44 3.30 -2.09
C TYR A 164 6.52 1.77 -1.89
N PHE A 165 6.79 1.29 -0.66
CA PHE A 165 6.85 -0.14 -0.37
C PHE A 165 5.52 -0.84 -0.59
N ARG A 166 4.41 -0.24 -0.18
CA ARG A 166 3.08 -0.82 -0.40
C ARG A 166 2.81 -1.06 -1.89
N ARG A 167 3.18 -0.12 -2.75
CA ARG A 167 3.02 -0.25 -4.20
C ARG A 167 3.97 -1.26 -4.83
N THR A 168 5.24 -1.25 -4.41
CA THR A 168 6.31 -2.01 -5.10
C THR A 168 6.43 -3.45 -4.63
N MET A 169 5.99 -3.76 -3.41
CA MET A 169 6.18 -5.10 -2.84
C MET A 169 4.96 -5.65 -2.07
N GLY A 170 3.86 -4.88 -1.96
CA GLY A 170 2.69 -5.32 -1.19
C GLY A 170 2.14 -6.68 -1.62
N PRO A 171 1.87 -6.91 -2.91
CA PRO A 171 1.42 -8.22 -3.41
C PRO A 171 2.45 -9.33 -3.16
N ASP A 172 3.73 -9.08 -3.39
CA ASP A 172 4.80 -10.06 -3.17
C ASP A 172 4.92 -10.43 -1.69
N LEU A 173 4.72 -9.43 -0.79
CA LEU A 173 4.72 -9.66 0.64
C LEU A 173 3.58 -10.60 1.05
N GLN A 174 2.37 -10.35 0.59
CA GLN A 174 1.22 -11.21 0.88
C GLN A 174 1.44 -12.63 0.32
N GLN A 175 1.96 -12.75 -0.89
CA GLN A 175 2.29 -14.03 -1.50
C GLN A 175 3.35 -14.80 -0.69
N ALA A 176 4.38 -14.13 -0.18
CA ALA A 176 5.42 -14.75 0.61
C ALA A 176 4.96 -15.14 2.02
N MET A 177 4.04 -14.37 2.61
CA MET A 177 3.50 -14.61 3.95
C MET A 177 2.44 -15.72 3.97
N SER A 178 1.61 -15.81 2.94
CA SER A 178 0.46 -16.72 2.87
C SER A 178 0.79 -18.19 3.20
N PRO A 179 1.83 -18.83 2.64
CA PRO A 179 2.16 -20.22 2.97
C PRO A 179 2.61 -20.39 4.43
N VAL A 180 3.26 -19.38 5.01
CA VAL A 180 3.67 -19.41 6.42
C VAL A 180 2.44 -19.30 7.33
N VAL A 181 1.54 -18.37 7.03
CA VAL A 181 0.26 -18.21 7.73
C VAL A 181 -0.55 -19.50 7.65
N SER A 182 -0.75 -20.06 6.47
CA SER A 182 -1.51 -21.30 6.27
C SER A 182 -0.92 -22.46 7.08
N LYS A 183 0.40 -22.65 7.05
CA LYS A 183 1.09 -23.67 7.82
C LYS A 183 0.91 -23.45 9.32
N SER A 184 1.06 -22.21 9.80
CA SER A 184 0.91 -21.87 11.21
C SER A 184 -0.53 -22.13 11.69
N LEU A 185 -1.54 -21.70 10.92
CA LEU A 185 -2.95 -21.92 11.26
C LEU A 185 -3.30 -23.41 11.30
N SER A 186 -2.79 -24.21 10.37
CA SER A 186 -2.96 -25.66 10.35
C SER A 186 -2.30 -26.32 11.57
N GLY A 187 -1.06 -25.93 11.88
CA GLY A 187 -0.30 -26.49 13.00
C GLY A 187 -0.93 -26.22 14.37
N VAL A 188 -1.56 -25.06 14.54
CA VAL A 188 -2.27 -24.70 15.79
C VAL A 188 -3.75 -25.07 15.80
N LYS A 189 -4.19 -25.87 14.82
CA LYS A 189 -5.58 -26.32 14.68
C LYS A 189 -6.62 -25.18 14.60
N ALA A 190 -6.23 -24.03 14.05
CA ALA A 190 -7.10 -22.86 13.93
C ALA A 190 -8.31 -23.16 13.03
N PHE A 191 -8.12 -23.94 11.96
CA PHE A 191 -9.23 -24.35 11.07
C PHE A 191 -10.26 -25.22 11.81
N GLN A 192 -9.79 -26.17 12.64
CA GLN A 192 -10.68 -26.99 13.46
C GLN A 192 -11.42 -26.17 14.53
N ALA A 193 -10.77 -25.16 15.10
CA ALA A 193 -11.41 -24.23 16.03
C ALA A 193 -12.50 -23.41 15.33
N LEU A 194 -12.22 -22.91 14.11
CA LEU A 194 -13.19 -22.20 13.28
C LEU A 194 -14.39 -23.09 12.94
N ASP A 195 -14.15 -24.34 12.51
CA ASP A 195 -15.21 -25.29 12.17
C ASP A 195 -16.12 -25.58 13.37
N ARG A 196 -15.54 -25.84 14.56
CA ARG A 196 -16.30 -26.06 15.80
C ARG A 196 -17.11 -24.83 16.20
N PHE A 197 -16.53 -23.65 16.06
CA PHE A 197 -17.22 -22.39 16.34
C PHE A 197 -18.39 -22.18 15.36
N SER A 198 -18.16 -22.41 14.07
CA SER A 198 -19.19 -22.30 13.01
C SER A 198 -20.32 -23.30 13.22
N ALA A 199 -20.00 -24.54 13.61
CA ALA A 199 -21.02 -25.58 13.91
C ALA A 199 -21.94 -25.21 15.06
N LYS A 200 -21.44 -24.46 16.05
CA LYS A 200 -22.24 -23.98 17.19
C LYS A 200 -23.06 -22.72 16.89
N ASN A 201 -22.79 -22.05 15.77
CA ASN A 201 -23.37 -20.75 15.41
C ASN A 201 -23.89 -20.78 13.97
N SER A 202 -25.16 -21.20 13.82
CA SER A 202 -25.79 -21.37 12.50
C SER A 202 -25.79 -20.14 11.61
N LEU A 203 -25.74 -18.92 12.20
CA LEU A 203 -25.69 -17.65 11.45
C LEU A 203 -24.38 -17.44 10.68
N ILE A 204 -23.33 -18.19 11.00
CA ILE A 204 -22.00 -18.04 10.43
C ILE A 204 -21.47 -19.35 9.82
N ALA A 205 -22.25 -20.42 9.95
CA ALA A 205 -21.91 -21.71 9.37
C ALA A 205 -21.68 -21.58 7.85
N GLY A 206 -20.50 -21.97 7.38
CA GLY A 206 -20.14 -21.93 5.95
C GLY A 206 -19.75 -20.57 5.37
N GLN A 207 -19.73 -19.48 6.15
CA GLN A 207 -19.36 -18.16 5.63
C GLN A 207 -17.84 -17.95 5.50
N PHE A 208 -17.04 -18.74 6.20
CA PHE A 208 -15.57 -18.63 6.16
C PHE A 208 -14.93 -20.00 6.07
N GLY A 209 -14.12 -20.18 5.03
CA GLY A 209 -13.28 -21.37 4.84
C GLY A 209 -11.83 -21.14 5.27
N ALA A 210 -11.05 -22.22 5.24
CA ALA A 210 -9.61 -22.18 5.56
C ALA A 210 -8.82 -21.19 4.67
N ARG A 211 -9.22 -21.06 3.38
CA ARG A 211 -8.60 -20.09 2.45
C ARG A 211 -8.90 -18.66 2.84
N ASP A 212 -10.14 -18.38 3.20
CA ASP A 212 -10.57 -17.04 3.59
C ASP A 212 -9.86 -16.60 4.86
N LEU A 213 -9.70 -17.51 5.82
CA LEU A 213 -8.98 -17.24 7.06
C LEU A 213 -7.49 -16.98 6.81
N THR A 214 -6.85 -17.76 5.93
CA THR A 214 -5.45 -17.55 5.55
C THR A 214 -5.27 -16.21 4.85
N GLY A 215 -6.12 -15.88 3.89
CA GLY A 215 -6.12 -14.60 3.18
C GLY A 215 -6.30 -13.43 4.14
N TYR A 216 -7.30 -13.52 5.01
CA TYR A 216 -7.58 -12.50 6.02
C TYR A 216 -6.40 -12.23 6.95
N VAL A 217 -5.80 -13.28 7.53
CA VAL A 217 -4.64 -13.12 8.42
C VAL A 217 -3.43 -12.57 7.66
N THR A 218 -3.20 -13.02 6.44
CA THR A 218 -2.11 -12.54 5.59
C THR A 218 -2.26 -11.05 5.27
N GLU A 219 -3.46 -10.61 4.91
CA GLU A 219 -3.77 -9.20 4.67
C GLU A 219 -3.52 -8.37 5.93
N LYS A 220 -4.10 -8.77 7.07
CA LYS A 220 -3.93 -8.06 8.34
C LYS A 220 -2.48 -8.03 8.82
N ALA A 221 -1.73 -9.09 8.62
CA ALA A 221 -0.30 -9.14 8.94
C ALA A 221 0.51 -8.17 8.05
N SER A 222 0.21 -8.13 6.76
CA SER A 222 0.81 -7.16 5.82
C SER A 222 0.46 -5.72 6.19
N ASP A 223 -0.81 -5.44 6.53
CA ASP A 223 -1.26 -4.13 6.99
C ASP A 223 -0.51 -3.68 8.25
N GLY A 224 -0.31 -4.59 9.20
CA GLY A 224 0.48 -4.35 10.41
C GLY A 224 1.92 -3.94 10.10
N VAL A 225 2.57 -4.64 9.17
CA VAL A 225 3.93 -4.28 8.72
C VAL A 225 3.96 -2.86 8.16
N PHE A 226 3.03 -2.50 7.27
CA PHE A 226 2.99 -1.16 6.68
C PHE A 226 2.57 -0.07 7.68
N LEU A 227 1.71 -0.38 8.63
CA LEU A 227 1.38 0.54 9.73
C LEU A 227 2.63 0.93 10.52
N TYR A 228 3.38 -0.06 10.96
CA TYR A 228 4.60 0.15 11.73
C TYR A 228 5.72 0.80 10.92
N LEU A 229 5.85 0.48 9.63
CA LEU A 229 6.78 1.20 8.74
C LEU A 229 6.43 2.69 8.66
N GLY A 230 5.15 3.03 8.53
CA GLY A 230 4.70 4.42 8.51
C GLY A 230 4.94 5.13 9.84
N GLU A 231 4.82 4.45 10.97
CA GLU A 231 5.17 5.01 12.27
C GLU A 231 6.68 5.27 12.40
N GLN A 232 7.51 4.32 11.99
CA GLN A 232 8.96 4.50 11.98
C GLN A 232 9.38 5.62 11.03
N GLU A 233 8.75 5.74 9.86
CA GLU A 233 9.02 6.82 8.92
C GLU A 233 8.68 8.18 9.53
N ARG A 234 7.48 8.34 10.11
CA ARG A 234 7.08 9.57 10.81
C ARG A 234 8.02 9.93 11.94
N GLU A 235 8.47 8.94 12.73
CA GLU A 235 9.41 9.16 13.81
C GLU A 235 10.77 9.66 13.29
N ILE A 236 11.29 9.04 12.24
CA ILE A 236 12.55 9.47 11.60
C ILE A 236 12.43 10.92 11.08
N ARG A 237 11.29 11.30 10.50
CA ARG A 237 11.06 12.65 9.98
C ARG A 237 10.91 13.69 11.09
N ARG A 238 10.27 13.34 12.21
CA ARG A 238 10.08 14.24 13.37
C ARG A 238 11.33 14.39 14.20
N ASN A 239 12.08 13.32 14.37
CA ASN A 239 13.28 13.25 15.21
C ASN A 239 14.45 12.59 14.47
N PRO A 240 14.99 13.21 13.40
CA PRO A 240 16.06 12.63 12.62
C PRO A 240 17.36 12.47 13.42
N LEU A 241 17.61 13.32 14.45
CA LEU A 241 18.76 13.19 15.36
C LEU A 241 18.66 11.95 16.24
N GLY A 242 17.47 11.56 16.64
CA GLY A 242 17.19 10.35 17.45
C GLY A 242 17.58 9.04 16.76
N THR A 243 17.82 9.07 15.45
CA THR A 243 18.33 7.90 14.68
C THR A 243 19.81 7.59 14.98
N GLY A 244 20.54 8.51 15.61
CA GLY A 244 21.98 8.42 15.84
C GLY A 244 22.84 8.58 14.58
N SER A 245 22.24 8.97 13.45
CA SER A 245 22.94 9.15 12.17
C SER A 245 22.97 10.62 11.77
N LYS A 246 24.17 11.21 11.70
CA LYS A 246 24.38 12.58 11.22
C LYS A 246 23.85 12.76 9.79
N LEU A 247 23.96 11.74 8.95
CA LEU A 247 23.47 11.78 7.58
C LEU A 247 21.94 11.85 7.52
N ILE A 248 21.24 11.05 8.32
CA ILE A 248 19.78 11.10 8.42
C ILE A 248 19.32 12.46 8.97
N ALA A 249 20.03 12.97 9.98
CA ALA A 249 19.77 14.30 10.51
C ALA A 249 19.93 15.40 9.44
N LYS A 250 20.95 15.29 8.60
CA LYS A 250 21.18 16.24 7.49
C LYS A 250 20.09 16.15 6.40
N ILE A 251 19.53 14.97 6.17
CA ILE A 251 18.52 14.73 5.12
C ILE A 251 17.13 15.17 5.57
N PHE A 252 16.74 14.88 6.81
CA PHE A 252 15.41 15.12 7.34
C PHE A 252 15.36 16.26 8.37
N GLY A 253 16.50 16.71 8.88
CA GLY A 253 16.59 17.87 9.76
C GLY A 253 16.26 19.12 8.95
N ARG A 254 15.08 19.71 9.20
CA ARG A 254 14.78 21.06 8.71
C ARG A 254 15.69 22.03 9.44
N SER A 255 16.51 22.77 8.68
CA SER A 255 17.25 23.93 9.16
C SER A 255 16.29 25.00 9.60
#